data_e5f7e3bdf56e0d5ae3a6bc1931231d7b
#
_entry.id   e5f7e3bdf56e0d5ae3a6bc1931231d7b
#
_cell.length_a   1.000
_cell.length_b   1.000
_cell.length_c   1.000
_cell.angle_alpha   90.00
_cell.angle_beta   90.00
_cell.angle_gamma   90.00
#
_symmetry.space_group_name_H-M   'P 1'
#
loop_
_entity.id
_entity.type
_entity.pdbx_description
1 polymer ?
#
loop_
_entity_poly.entity_id
_entity_poly.type
_entity_poly.pdbx_seq_one_letter_code
_entity_poly.pdbx_strand_id
1 'polypeptide(L)'
;MSNLFNIDFIEFLELLKKHQVEFLLVGGYAVILHGYVRSTGDMDLWVKKSESNYFKIKKTYFEFGAPIFSIEEFLNDEFDVWAIGIEPNKIDILSDVKGLVFDDSFKKCIWYEITDFKIPYIDFEDLIKVKKSVGRFKDLSDIEQLNKLKKD
;
A
#
# COMPACT_ATOMS: atom_id res chain seq x y z
N MET A 1 2.59 21.86 7.98
CA MET A 1 3.18 20.52 8.05
C MET A 1 3.40 19.99 6.65
N SER A 2 4.59 19.58 6.35
CA SER A 2 4.87 19.02 5.03
C SER A 2 4.13 17.69 4.86
N ASN A 3 3.54 17.48 3.70
CA ASN A 3 2.88 16.24 3.40
C ASN A 3 3.92 15.14 3.16
N LEU A 4 3.74 13.99 3.80
CA LEU A 4 4.54 12.82 3.54
C LEU A 4 4.39 12.38 2.08
N PHE A 5 3.16 12.48 1.55
CA PHE A 5 2.82 12.05 0.20
C PHE A 5 2.83 13.23 -0.77
N ASN A 6 3.31 13.01 -1.98
CA ASN A 6 3.24 14.02 -3.04
C ASN A 6 1.80 14.19 -3.54
N ILE A 7 1.58 15.21 -4.38
CA ILE A 7 0.25 15.56 -4.87
C ILE A 7 -0.42 14.41 -5.63
N ASP A 8 0.34 13.71 -6.48
CA ASP A 8 -0.21 12.59 -7.26
C ASP A 8 -0.67 11.44 -6.36
N PHE A 9 0.11 11.15 -5.32
CA PHE A 9 -0.25 10.10 -4.35
C PHE A 9 -1.50 10.49 -3.57
N ILE A 10 -1.58 11.74 -3.14
CA ILE A 10 -2.76 12.24 -2.41
C ILE A 10 -4.00 12.15 -3.28
N GLU A 11 -3.91 12.58 -4.55
CA GLU A 11 -5.03 12.50 -5.49
C GLU A 11 -5.51 11.06 -5.65
N PHE A 12 -4.59 10.12 -5.85
CA PHE A 12 -4.95 8.72 -6.00
C PHE A 12 -5.59 8.15 -4.73
N LEU A 13 -5.02 8.47 -3.56
CA LEU A 13 -5.57 8.02 -2.27
C LEU A 13 -6.98 8.59 -2.03
N GLU A 14 -7.21 9.85 -2.37
CA GLU A 14 -8.55 10.46 -2.29
C GLU A 14 -9.55 9.73 -3.15
N LEU A 15 -9.15 9.36 -4.38
CA LEU A 15 -10.02 8.63 -5.30
C LEU A 15 -10.32 7.22 -4.79
N LEU A 16 -9.32 6.54 -4.20
CA LEU A 16 -9.55 5.25 -3.57
C LEU A 16 -10.60 5.34 -2.47
N LYS A 17 -10.53 6.37 -1.66
CA LYS A 17 -11.51 6.61 -0.59
C LYS A 17 -12.88 6.97 -1.17
N LYS A 18 -12.92 7.82 -2.16
CA LYS A 18 -14.16 8.23 -2.83
C LYS A 18 -14.94 7.02 -3.34
N HIS A 19 -14.24 6.09 -3.97
CA HIS A 19 -14.86 4.91 -4.56
C HIS A 19 -14.93 3.72 -3.61
N GLN A 20 -14.56 3.92 -2.34
CA GLN A 20 -14.63 2.90 -1.29
C GLN A 20 -13.84 1.63 -1.61
N VAL A 21 -12.68 1.81 -2.23
CA VAL A 21 -11.76 0.70 -2.51
C VAL A 21 -11.23 0.13 -1.20
N GLU A 22 -11.20 -1.19 -1.09
CA GLU A 22 -10.58 -1.86 0.06
C GLU A 22 -9.10 -2.03 -0.23
N PHE A 23 -8.26 -1.34 0.54
CA PHE A 23 -6.80 -1.35 0.35
C PHE A 23 -6.06 -1.14 1.67
N LEU A 24 -4.77 -1.48 1.66
CA LEU A 24 -3.84 -1.20 2.75
C LEU A 24 -2.57 -0.61 2.16
N LEU A 25 -2.09 0.48 2.75
CA LEU A 25 -0.76 0.99 2.44
C LEU A 25 0.27 0.04 3.06
N VAL A 26 1.20 -0.41 2.24
CA VAL A 26 2.30 -1.31 2.64
C VAL A 26 3.63 -0.72 2.17
N GLY A 27 4.71 -1.48 2.23
CA GLY A 27 6.00 -1.07 1.67
C GLY A 27 6.68 0.07 2.39
N GLY A 28 7.46 0.86 1.65
CA GLY A 28 8.33 1.92 2.23
C GLY A 28 7.58 2.99 2.99
N TYR A 29 6.43 3.43 2.49
CA TYR A 29 5.64 4.45 3.21
C TYR A 29 5.08 3.91 4.52
N ALA A 30 4.72 2.63 4.58
CA ALA A 30 4.30 2.02 5.85
C ALA A 30 5.46 1.98 6.85
N VAL A 31 6.68 1.71 6.39
CA VAL A 31 7.88 1.76 7.21
C VAL A 31 8.06 3.15 7.81
N ILE A 32 7.89 4.19 7.00
CA ILE A 32 8.00 5.58 7.45
C ILE A 32 6.94 5.89 8.50
N LEU A 33 5.70 5.46 8.27
CA LEU A 33 4.59 5.70 9.21
C LEU A 33 4.79 4.97 10.55
N HIS A 34 5.55 3.87 10.56
CA HIS A 34 5.92 3.18 11.78
C HIS A 34 7.15 3.79 12.47
N GLY A 35 7.70 4.87 11.92
CA GLY A 35 8.70 5.68 12.59
C GLY A 35 10.09 5.68 11.98
N TYR A 36 10.41 4.79 11.04
CA TYR A 36 11.73 4.78 10.41
C TYR A 36 11.71 5.63 9.14
N VAL A 37 12.16 6.87 9.28
CA VAL A 37 12.17 7.82 8.15
C VAL A 37 13.33 7.52 7.22
N ARG A 38 13.00 7.20 5.97
CA ARG A 38 13.96 6.99 4.89
C ARG A 38 13.29 7.35 3.57
N SER A 39 14.07 7.48 2.51
CA SER A 39 13.52 7.76 1.19
C SER A 39 12.86 6.50 0.61
N THR A 40 11.84 6.70 -0.21
CA THR A 40 11.18 5.64 -0.97
C THR A 40 10.70 6.24 -2.30
N GLY A 41 10.81 5.47 -3.37
CA GLY A 41 10.51 5.94 -4.73
C GLY A 41 9.13 5.58 -5.24
N ASP A 42 8.37 4.81 -4.47
CA ASP A 42 7.05 4.30 -4.88
C ASP A 42 6.12 4.19 -3.69
N MET A 43 4.82 4.23 -4.00
CA MET A 43 3.78 4.01 -3.00
C MET A 43 3.14 2.64 -3.30
N ASP A 44 3.23 1.73 -2.34
CA ASP A 44 2.73 0.37 -2.49
C ASP A 44 1.37 0.21 -1.82
N LEU A 45 0.37 -0.19 -2.58
CA LEU A 45 -0.99 -0.36 -2.12
C LEU A 45 -1.45 -1.80 -2.35
N TRP A 46 -1.76 -2.49 -1.28
CA TRP A 46 -2.31 -3.83 -1.33
C TRP A 46 -3.82 -3.74 -1.39
N VAL A 47 -4.43 -4.24 -2.45
CA VAL A 47 -5.88 -4.17 -2.67
C VAL A 47 -6.52 -5.54 -2.49
N LYS A 48 -7.72 -5.56 -1.91
CA LYS A 48 -8.45 -6.81 -1.74
C LYS A 48 -8.83 -7.38 -3.11
N LYS A 49 -8.51 -8.65 -3.32
CA LYS A 49 -8.77 -9.37 -4.59
C LYS A 49 -10.20 -9.90 -4.58
N SER A 50 -11.15 -9.09 -5.03
CA SER A 50 -12.54 -9.48 -5.20
C SER A 50 -13.11 -8.76 -6.41
N GLU A 51 -14.16 -9.34 -7.00
CA GLU A 51 -14.82 -8.75 -8.17
C GLU A 51 -15.40 -7.36 -7.83
N SER A 52 -16.06 -7.24 -6.69
CA SER A 52 -16.65 -5.94 -6.30
C SER A 52 -15.57 -4.88 -6.11
N ASN A 53 -14.45 -5.25 -5.51
CA ASN A 53 -13.35 -4.31 -5.33
C ASN A 53 -12.71 -3.92 -6.66
N TYR A 54 -12.64 -4.85 -7.60
CA TYR A 54 -12.12 -4.55 -8.94
C TYR A 54 -12.87 -3.39 -9.58
N PHE A 55 -14.20 -3.40 -9.54
CA PHE A 55 -14.99 -2.34 -10.17
C PHE A 55 -14.82 -1.00 -9.47
N LYS A 56 -14.56 -0.99 -8.17
CA LYS A 56 -14.24 0.23 -7.43
C LYS A 56 -12.87 0.76 -7.84
N ILE A 57 -11.89 -0.12 -8.01
CA ILE A 57 -10.56 0.23 -8.50
C ILE A 57 -10.66 0.79 -9.92
N LYS A 58 -11.50 0.17 -10.76
CA LYS A 58 -11.70 0.62 -12.14
C LYS A 58 -12.21 2.06 -12.20
N LYS A 59 -13.15 2.43 -11.34
CA LYS A 59 -13.64 3.81 -11.25
C LYS A 59 -12.52 4.76 -10.81
N THR A 60 -11.70 4.33 -9.87
CA THR A 60 -10.55 5.09 -9.40
C THR A 60 -9.57 5.37 -10.55
N TYR A 61 -9.20 4.34 -11.29
CA TYR A 61 -8.30 4.47 -12.43
C TYR A 61 -8.86 5.39 -13.49
N PHE A 62 -10.14 5.25 -13.78
CA PHE A 62 -10.81 6.10 -14.78
C PHE A 62 -10.71 7.58 -14.42
N GLU A 63 -11.03 7.94 -13.18
CA GLU A 63 -10.96 9.35 -12.75
C GLU A 63 -9.52 9.84 -12.64
N PHE A 64 -8.59 8.97 -12.25
CA PHE A 64 -7.17 9.34 -12.16
C PHE A 64 -6.54 9.49 -13.55
N GLY A 65 -7.09 8.82 -14.55
CA GLY A 65 -6.60 8.90 -15.92
C GLY A 65 -5.58 7.84 -16.28
N ALA A 66 -5.61 6.69 -15.63
CA ALA A 66 -4.69 5.59 -15.90
C ALA A 66 -5.43 4.38 -16.51
N PRO A 67 -4.80 3.64 -17.45
CA PRO A 67 -5.41 2.42 -17.99
C PRO A 67 -5.35 1.30 -16.93
N ILE A 68 -6.45 0.56 -16.79
CA ILE A 68 -6.53 -0.50 -15.80
C ILE A 68 -6.24 -1.88 -16.42
N PHE A 69 -5.67 -2.76 -15.59
CA PHE A 69 -5.51 -4.18 -15.87
C PHE A 69 -6.88 -4.87 -15.98
N SER A 70 -6.94 -6.04 -16.61
CA SER A 70 -8.20 -6.76 -16.79
C SER A 70 -8.67 -7.43 -15.50
N ILE A 71 -9.97 -7.71 -15.42
CA ILE A 71 -10.53 -8.44 -14.27
C ILE A 71 -9.97 -9.85 -14.19
N GLU A 72 -9.70 -10.48 -15.33
CA GLU A 72 -9.13 -11.82 -15.38
C GLU A 72 -7.73 -11.85 -14.77
N GLU A 73 -6.90 -10.86 -15.11
CA GLU A 73 -5.57 -10.71 -14.50
C GLU A 73 -5.67 -10.50 -13.00
N PHE A 74 -6.62 -9.66 -12.58
CA PHE A 74 -6.80 -9.32 -11.17
C PHE A 74 -7.20 -10.52 -10.33
N LEU A 75 -8.13 -11.32 -10.83
CA LEU A 75 -8.72 -12.45 -10.10
C LEU A 75 -7.93 -13.75 -10.21
N ASN A 76 -6.86 -13.76 -10.98
CA ASN A 76 -6.07 -14.97 -11.14
C ASN A 76 -5.32 -15.32 -9.83
N ASP A 77 -4.89 -16.56 -9.68
CA ASP A 77 -4.28 -17.05 -8.45
C ASP A 77 -2.82 -16.63 -8.27
N GLU A 78 -2.23 -15.99 -9.27
CA GLU A 78 -0.84 -15.57 -9.21
C GLU A 78 -0.70 -14.19 -8.54
N PHE A 79 0.45 -13.97 -7.94
CA PHE A 79 0.82 -12.67 -7.41
C PHE A 79 1.13 -11.72 -8.57
N ASP A 80 0.49 -10.56 -8.56
CA ASP A 80 0.72 -9.53 -9.58
C ASP A 80 0.92 -8.15 -8.96
N VAL A 81 1.72 -7.34 -9.65
CA VAL A 81 1.95 -5.94 -9.32
C VAL A 81 1.71 -5.11 -10.58
N TRP A 82 0.89 -4.09 -10.47
CA TRP A 82 0.61 -3.17 -11.57
C TRP A 82 1.11 -1.78 -11.20
N ALA A 83 2.02 -1.24 -12.01
CA ALA A 83 2.62 0.08 -11.76
C ALA A 83 1.89 1.17 -12.52
N ILE A 84 1.69 2.32 -11.87
CA ILE A 84 1.23 3.55 -12.50
C ILE A 84 2.35 4.57 -12.35
N GLY A 85 2.82 5.12 -13.48
CA GLY A 85 3.87 6.14 -13.46
C GLY A 85 5.26 5.58 -13.22
N ILE A 86 6.19 6.49 -12.92
CA ILE A 86 7.60 6.18 -12.66
C ILE A 86 8.07 6.95 -11.43
N GLU A 87 9.15 6.46 -10.79
CA GLU A 87 9.72 7.14 -9.64
C GLU A 87 10.06 8.60 -9.95
N PRO A 88 9.83 9.55 -9.04
CA PRO A 88 9.37 9.35 -7.64
C PRO A 88 7.85 9.33 -7.47
N ASN A 89 7.08 9.28 -8.55
CA ASN A 89 5.61 9.33 -8.51
C ASN A 89 4.98 7.97 -8.83
N LYS A 90 5.73 6.90 -8.69
CA LYS A 90 5.27 5.55 -9.04
C LYS A 90 4.32 5.01 -7.98
N ILE A 91 3.18 4.48 -8.44
CA ILE A 91 2.21 3.80 -7.59
C ILE A 91 2.19 2.33 -7.99
N ASP A 92 2.41 1.45 -7.03
CA ASP A 92 2.34 0.00 -7.25
C ASP A 92 1.09 -0.56 -6.59
N ILE A 93 0.26 -1.23 -7.38
CA ILE A 93 -0.94 -1.91 -6.89
C ILE A 93 -0.62 -3.41 -6.80
N LEU A 94 -0.76 -3.97 -5.60
CA LEU A 94 -0.45 -5.37 -5.33
C LEU A 94 -1.74 -6.14 -5.08
N SER A 95 -1.89 -7.29 -5.73
CA SER A 95 -3.05 -8.16 -5.53
C SER A 95 -2.88 -9.08 -4.32
N ASP A 96 -1.64 -9.39 -3.97
CA ASP A 96 -1.33 -10.31 -2.88
C ASP A 96 -0.09 -9.85 -2.14
N VAL A 97 0.01 -10.23 -0.88
CA VAL A 97 1.20 -10.04 -0.06
C VAL A 97 1.56 -11.38 0.56
N LYS A 98 2.77 -11.81 0.34
CA LYS A 98 3.24 -13.14 0.75
C LYS A 98 3.07 -13.36 2.26
N GLY A 99 2.40 -14.44 2.61
CA GLY A 99 2.24 -14.86 4.01
C GLY A 99 1.09 -14.21 4.75
N LEU A 100 0.33 -13.32 4.10
CA LEU A 100 -0.79 -12.62 4.74
C LEU A 100 -2.09 -12.80 3.96
N VAL A 101 -3.21 -12.66 4.67
CA VAL A 101 -4.56 -12.66 4.12
C VAL A 101 -5.14 -11.26 4.33
N PHE A 102 -5.66 -10.65 3.25
CA PHE A 102 -6.09 -9.24 3.29
C PHE A 102 -7.07 -8.94 4.43
N ASP A 103 -8.13 -9.72 4.56
CA ASP A 103 -9.15 -9.44 5.57
C ASP A 103 -8.59 -9.48 7.00
N ASP A 104 -7.66 -10.40 7.27
CA ASP A 104 -7.02 -10.51 8.58
C ASP A 104 -6.15 -9.29 8.89
N SER A 105 -5.35 -8.88 7.91
CA SER A 105 -4.47 -7.71 8.05
C SER A 105 -5.27 -6.42 8.13
N PHE A 106 -6.35 -6.31 7.37
CA PHE A 106 -7.19 -5.12 7.38
C PHE A 106 -7.84 -4.89 8.74
N LYS A 107 -8.24 -5.96 9.44
CA LYS A 107 -8.82 -5.86 10.78
C LYS A 107 -7.88 -5.23 11.80
N LYS A 108 -6.58 -5.35 11.57
CA LYS A 108 -5.53 -4.83 12.46
C LYS A 108 -4.92 -3.54 11.97
N CYS A 109 -5.41 -2.98 10.86
CA CYS A 109 -4.81 -1.80 10.25
C CYS A 109 -4.85 -0.59 11.18
N ILE A 110 -3.92 0.31 10.93
CA ILE A 110 -3.84 1.60 11.62
C ILE A 110 -4.26 2.68 10.62
N TRP A 111 -4.93 3.71 11.09
CA TRP A 111 -5.43 4.78 10.23
C TRP A 111 -4.52 5.99 10.31
N TYR A 112 -4.12 6.52 9.17
CA TYR A 112 -3.30 7.72 9.05
C TYR A 112 -4.14 8.85 8.45
N GLU A 113 -4.18 9.98 9.13
CA GLU A 113 -4.98 11.13 8.70
C GLU A 113 -4.20 11.99 7.70
N ILE A 114 -4.82 12.22 6.53
CA ILE A 114 -4.30 13.12 5.50
C ILE A 114 -5.33 14.23 5.33
N THR A 115 -5.02 15.43 5.79
CA THR A 115 -5.93 16.59 5.77
C THR A 115 -7.32 16.25 6.31
N ASP A 116 -8.29 15.92 5.44
CA ASP A 116 -9.68 15.68 5.83
C ASP A 116 -10.14 14.23 5.61
N PHE A 117 -9.22 13.33 5.30
CA PHE A 117 -9.55 11.91 5.14
C PHE A 117 -8.46 11.03 5.74
N LYS A 118 -8.79 9.75 5.95
CA LYS A 118 -7.87 8.77 6.55
C LYS A 118 -7.62 7.62 5.60
N ILE A 119 -6.41 7.08 5.67
CA ILE A 119 -6.03 5.88 4.90
C ILE A 119 -5.58 4.79 5.86
N PRO A 120 -5.86 3.50 5.52
CA PRO A 120 -5.39 2.41 6.35
C PRO A 120 -3.99 1.98 5.94
N TYR A 121 -3.13 1.71 6.92
CA TYR A 121 -1.82 1.13 6.66
C TYR A 121 -1.59 -0.11 7.53
N ILE A 122 -0.71 -0.97 7.05
CA ILE A 122 -0.45 -2.28 7.64
C ILE A 122 0.10 -2.13 9.06
N ASP A 123 -0.33 -3.02 9.98
CA ASP A 123 0.16 -2.98 11.35
C ASP A 123 1.62 -3.42 11.43
N PHE A 124 2.23 -3.14 12.58
CA PHE A 124 3.67 -3.39 12.79
C PHE A 124 4.04 -4.86 12.60
N GLU A 125 3.30 -5.76 13.23
CA GLU A 125 3.62 -7.20 13.21
C GLU A 125 3.52 -7.78 11.80
N ASP A 126 2.47 -7.41 11.06
CA ASP A 126 2.30 -7.86 9.68
C ASP A 126 3.37 -7.27 8.77
N LEU A 127 3.75 -6.01 8.97
CA LEU A 127 4.83 -5.38 8.20
C LEU A 127 6.16 -6.14 8.39
N ILE A 128 6.49 -6.48 9.63
CA ILE A 128 7.70 -7.26 9.94
C ILE A 128 7.63 -8.63 9.26
N LYS A 129 6.48 -9.30 9.31
CA LYS A 129 6.28 -10.60 8.66
C LYS A 129 6.60 -10.53 7.16
N VAL A 130 6.04 -9.53 6.48
CA VAL A 130 6.27 -9.34 5.04
C VAL A 130 7.74 -9.11 4.74
N LYS A 131 8.37 -8.21 5.50
CA LYS A 131 9.77 -7.87 5.33
C LYS A 131 10.67 -9.11 5.51
N LYS A 132 10.37 -9.95 6.48
CA LYS A 132 11.10 -11.22 6.69
C LYS A 132 10.90 -12.18 5.52
N SER A 133 9.67 -12.27 5.01
CA SER A 133 9.36 -13.18 3.90
C SER A 133 10.09 -12.82 2.62
N VAL A 134 10.25 -11.52 2.33
CA VAL A 134 10.97 -11.04 1.15
C VAL A 134 12.48 -11.14 1.36
N GLY A 135 12.97 -10.69 2.52
CA GLY A 135 14.34 -10.94 3.00
C GLY A 135 15.47 -10.29 2.23
N ARG A 136 15.21 -9.19 1.49
CA ARG A 136 16.29 -8.42 0.84
C ARG A 136 17.08 -7.64 1.89
N PHE A 137 18.29 -7.17 1.55
CA PHE A 137 19.08 -6.34 2.47
C PHE A 137 18.28 -5.13 2.97
N LYS A 138 17.57 -4.48 2.08
CA LYS A 138 16.70 -3.34 2.41
C LYS A 138 15.64 -3.74 3.45
N ASP A 139 15.04 -4.92 3.26
CA ASP A 139 14.00 -5.43 4.18
C ASP A 139 14.57 -5.76 5.54
N LEU A 140 15.74 -6.39 5.58
CA LEU A 140 16.41 -6.73 6.84
C LEU A 140 16.84 -5.48 7.59
N SER A 141 17.32 -4.46 6.87
CA SER A 141 17.66 -3.17 7.45
C SER A 141 16.43 -2.48 8.04
N ASP A 142 15.32 -2.51 7.32
CA ASP A 142 14.05 -1.95 7.81
C ASP A 142 13.61 -2.63 9.10
N ILE A 143 13.69 -3.96 9.15
CA ILE A 143 13.33 -4.75 10.34
C ILE A 143 14.18 -4.32 11.53
N GLU A 144 15.48 -4.22 11.34
CA GLU A 144 16.41 -3.82 12.41
C GLU A 144 16.06 -2.44 12.96
N GLN A 145 15.86 -1.46 12.08
CA GLN A 145 15.53 -0.11 12.49
C GLN A 145 14.17 -0.03 13.18
N LEU A 146 13.17 -0.71 12.64
CA LEU A 146 11.82 -0.74 13.22
C LEU A 146 11.82 -1.37 14.61
N ASN A 147 12.55 -2.47 14.78
CA ASN A 147 12.65 -3.15 16.08
C ASN A 147 13.34 -2.27 17.13
N LYS A 148 14.35 -1.50 16.74
CA LYS A 148 15.01 -0.54 17.64
C LYS A 148 14.02 0.51 18.13
N LEU A 149 13.23 1.06 17.24
CA LEU A 149 12.23 2.08 17.59
C LEU A 149 11.16 1.55 18.53
N LYS A 150 10.72 0.31 18.32
CA LYS A 150 9.70 -0.31 19.18
C LYS A 150 10.17 -0.55 20.60
N LYS A 151 11.48 -0.78 20.80
CA LYS A 151 12.05 -1.03 22.13
C LYS A 151 12.19 0.23 22.96
N ASP A 152 12.21 1.37 22.31
CA ASP A 152 12.32 2.67 22.97
C ASP A 152 10.94 3.22 23.27
#